data_57a0126b5f32353390ce90270bbef353
#
_entry.id   57a0126b5f32353390ce90270bbef353
#
_cell.length_a   1.000
_cell.length_b   1.000
_cell.length_c   1.000
_cell.angle_alpha   90.00
_cell.angle_beta   90.00
_cell.angle_gamma   90.00
#
_symmetry.space_group_name_H-M   'P 1'
#
loop_
_entity.id
_entity.type
_entity.pdbx_description
1 polymer ?
#
loop_
_entity_poly.entity_id
_entity_poly.type
_entity_poly.pdbx_seq_one_letter_code
_entity_poly.pdbx_strand_id
1 'polypeptide(L)'
;QPSIDAARAYVRLVINDMILPPGYTVEVTEAEVDTIYYWMMGIAAILVYMILASLFESFSSPIVIFCTLPTAVIGSCMALLFTGTGLTSEAGPMALLGFVVLIGIAVNNGIILIDAVTSMRKQGFRRERAVLTAGRSRVRPILMTSSTTLLGIFPLTLEFGGDFEIWPPFAITVVGGLA
;
A
#
# COMPACT_ATOMS: atom_id res chain seq x y z
N GLN A 1 -10.49 27.43 0.58
CA GLN A 1 -10.05 26.51 -0.50
C GLN A 1 -10.89 26.85 -1.72
N PRO A 2 -10.30 27.17 -2.85
CA PRO A 2 -11.08 27.31 -4.08
C PRO A 2 -11.79 25.98 -4.32
N SER A 3 -13.11 26.05 -4.58
CA SER A 3 -13.88 24.84 -4.90
C SER A 3 -13.25 24.18 -6.14
N ILE A 4 -13.26 22.86 -6.20
CA ILE A 4 -12.77 22.08 -7.34
C ILE A 4 -13.36 22.62 -8.66
N ASP A 5 -14.60 23.11 -8.62
CA ASP A 5 -15.27 23.75 -9.76
C ASP A 5 -14.66 25.08 -10.19
N ALA A 6 -14.14 25.88 -9.26
CA ALA A 6 -13.43 27.11 -9.58
C ALA A 6 -12.05 26.82 -10.22
N ALA A 7 -11.34 25.79 -9.74
CA ALA A 7 -10.10 25.34 -10.35
C ALA A 7 -10.34 24.79 -11.77
N ARG A 8 -11.39 24.02 -11.97
CA ARG A 8 -11.81 23.52 -13.29
C ARG A 8 -12.15 24.66 -14.26
N ALA A 9 -12.89 25.67 -13.80
CA ALA A 9 -13.21 26.83 -14.60
C ALA A 9 -11.96 27.60 -15.02
N TYR A 10 -11.02 27.76 -14.10
CA TYR A 10 -9.73 28.42 -14.37
C TYR A 10 -8.89 27.65 -15.40
N VAL A 11 -8.78 26.32 -15.26
CA VAL A 11 -8.05 25.48 -16.21
C VAL A 11 -8.67 25.54 -17.61
N ARG A 12 -10.00 25.52 -17.74
CA ARG A 12 -10.69 25.67 -19.02
C ARG A 12 -10.46 27.06 -19.66
N LEU A 13 -10.41 28.12 -18.87
CA LEU A 13 -10.09 29.45 -19.36
C LEU A 13 -8.65 29.54 -19.88
N VAL A 14 -7.69 28.98 -19.16
CA VAL A 14 -6.29 28.96 -19.58
C VAL A 14 -6.10 28.14 -20.86
N ILE A 15 -6.78 27.01 -21.01
CA ILE A 15 -6.71 26.16 -22.21
C ILE A 15 -7.31 26.88 -23.43
N ASN A 16 -8.42 27.60 -23.26
CA ASN A 16 -9.04 28.34 -24.35
C ASN A 16 -8.21 29.55 -24.81
N ASP A 17 -7.36 30.09 -23.95
CA ASP A 17 -6.48 31.23 -24.25
C ASP A 17 -5.11 30.80 -24.82
N MET A 18 -4.80 29.50 -24.81
CA MET A 18 -3.59 28.95 -25.42
C MET A 18 -3.69 28.87 -26.94
N ILE A 19 -2.79 29.55 -27.64
CA ILE A 19 -2.62 29.42 -29.10
C ILE A 19 -1.93 28.08 -29.39
N LEU A 20 -2.72 27.05 -29.67
CA LEU A 20 -2.20 25.75 -30.05
C LEU A 20 -1.79 25.71 -31.54
N PRO A 21 -0.66 25.06 -31.87
CA PRO A 21 -0.29 24.81 -33.25
C PRO A 21 -1.35 23.96 -33.95
N PRO A 22 -1.56 24.12 -35.28
CA PRO A 22 -2.55 23.35 -36.01
C PRO A 22 -2.25 21.84 -35.92
N GLY A 23 -3.24 21.07 -35.45
CA GLY A 23 -3.13 19.62 -35.28
C GLY A 23 -3.00 19.13 -33.83
N TYR A 24 -2.96 20.04 -32.84
CA TYR A 24 -2.97 19.67 -31.42
C TYR A 24 -4.33 20.00 -30.80
N THR A 25 -4.91 19.05 -30.09
CA THR A 25 -6.09 19.24 -29.25
C THR A 25 -5.69 18.94 -27.79
N VAL A 26 -6.04 19.83 -26.86
CA VAL A 26 -5.88 19.59 -25.43
C VAL A 26 -7.22 19.08 -24.90
N GLU A 27 -7.25 17.81 -24.53
CA GLU A 27 -8.38 17.23 -23.81
C GLU A 27 -8.05 17.19 -22.32
N VAL A 28 -8.90 17.82 -21.50
CA VAL A 28 -8.85 17.66 -20.04
C VAL A 28 -9.47 16.31 -19.73
N THR A 29 -8.65 15.27 -19.63
CA THR A 29 -9.11 13.97 -19.18
C THR A 29 -9.33 14.05 -17.67
N GLU A 30 -10.57 14.18 -17.25
CA GLU A 30 -10.93 13.97 -15.86
C GLU A 30 -10.72 12.48 -15.57
N ALA A 31 -9.87 12.19 -14.61
CA ALA A 31 -9.78 10.83 -14.05
C ALA A 31 -11.06 10.58 -13.23
N GLU A 32 -12.18 10.36 -13.92
CA GLU A 32 -13.33 9.75 -13.27
C GLU A 32 -12.86 8.38 -12.82
N VAL A 33 -12.78 8.22 -11.51
CA VAL A 33 -12.59 6.88 -10.93
C VAL A 33 -13.92 6.16 -11.15
N ASP A 34 -14.03 5.56 -12.33
CA ASP A 34 -15.21 4.84 -12.74
C ASP A 34 -15.61 3.83 -11.66
N THR A 35 -16.91 3.75 -11.40
CA THR A 35 -17.47 2.75 -10.47
C THR A 35 -16.93 1.33 -10.75
N ILE A 36 -16.48 1.07 -11.97
CA ILE A 36 -15.90 -0.19 -12.41
C ILE A 36 -14.62 -0.54 -11.62
N TYR A 37 -13.78 0.45 -11.25
CA TYR A 37 -12.57 0.21 -10.46
C TYR A 37 -12.89 -0.26 -9.05
N TYR A 38 -13.95 0.25 -8.42
CA TYR A 38 -14.39 -0.22 -7.10
C TYR A 38 -14.89 -1.66 -7.16
N TRP A 39 -15.63 -2.01 -8.23
CA TRP A 39 -16.07 -3.40 -8.44
C TRP A 39 -14.88 -4.34 -8.69
N MET A 40 -13.92 -3.92 -9.50
CA MET A 40 -12.70 -4.70 -9.76
C MET A 40 -11.90 -4.92 -8.47
N MET A 41 -11.73 -3.88 -7.64
CA MET A 41 -11.06 -3.98 -6.35
C MET A 41 -11.81 -4.89 -5.39
N GLY A 42 -13.15 -4.81 -5.34
CA GLY A 42 -13.98 -5.69 -4.56
C GLY A 42 -13.86 -7.17 -4.98
N ILE A 43 -13.91 -7.44 -6.27
CA ILE A 43 -13.73 -8.81 -6.82
C ILE A 43 -12.32 -9.32 -6.50
N ALA A 44 -11.28 -8.50 -6.68
CA ALA A 44 -9.91 -8.88 -6.34
C ALA A 44 -9.75 -9.23 -4.86
N ALA A 45 -10.33 -8.44 -3.95
CA ALA A 45 -10.30 -8.71 -2.52
C ALA A 45 -11.01 -10.04 -2.18
N ILE A 46 -12.17 -10.31 -2.79
CA ILE A 46 -12.90 -11.56 -2.61
C ILE A 46 -12.09 -12.75 -3.11
N LEU A 47 -11.46 -12.63 -4.29
CA LEU A 47 -10.62 -13.70 -4.84
C LEU A 47 -9.42 -13.99 -3.95
N VAL A 48 -8.72 -12.96 -3.46
CA VAL A 48 -7.62 -13.11 -2.51
C VAL A 48 -8.10 -13.80 -1.24
N TYR A 49 -9.24 -13.38 -0.69
CA TYR A 49 -9.82 -14.01 0.50
C TYR A 49 -10.15 -15.50 0.26
N MET A 50 -10.75 -15.83 -0.89
CA MET A 50 -11.08 -17.21 -1.25
C MET A 50 -9.83 -18.09 -1.39
N ILE A 51 -8.77 -17.57 -2.02
CA ILE A 51 -7.49 -18.27 -2.16
C ILE A 51 -6.87 -18.52 -0.78
N LEU A 52 -6.85 -17.51 0.10
CA LEU A 52 -6.33 -17.64 1.46
C LEU A 52 -7.15 -18.64 2.29
N ALA A 53 -8.48 -18.57 2.20
CA ALA A 53 -9.36 -19.50 2.92
C ALA A 53 -9.15 -20.95 2.45
N SER A 54 -8.95 -21.16 1.15
CA SER A 54 -8.64 -22.47 0.57
C SER A 54 -7.25 -22.96 1.00
N LEU A 55 -6.24 -22.08 0.99
CA LEU A 55 -4.88 -22.41 1.38
C LEU A 55 -4.76 -22.85 2.85
N PHE A 56 -5.48 -22.18 3.73
CA PHE A 56 -5.43 -22.44 5.18
C PHE A 56 -6.49 -23.42 5.66
N GLU A 57 -7.37 -23.90 4.76
CA GLU A 57 -8.51 -24.75 5.13
C GLU A 57 -9.32 -24.17 6.29
N SER A 58 -9.38 -22.85 6.40
CA SER A 58 -9.99 -22.11 7.53
C SER A 58 -10.44 -20.72 7.11
N PHE A 59 -11.68 -20.38 7.43
CA PHE A 59 -12.22 -19.03 7.20
C PHE A 59 -11.71 -18.00 8.21
N SER A 60 -11.21 -18.44 9.37
CA SER A 60 -10.71 -17.53 10.39
C SER A 60 -9.29 -17.02 10.15
N SER A 61 -8.44 -17.81 9.48
CA SER A 61 -7.04 -17.44 9.24
C SER A 61 -6.88 -16.19 8.37
N PRO A 62 -7.61 -16.01 7.25
CA PRO A 62 -7.57 -14.80 6.47
C PRO A 62 -7.97 -13.54 7.25
N ILE A 63 -8.98 -13.65 8.12
CA ILE A 63 -9.45 -12.51 8.94
C ILE A 63 -8.32 -12.04 9.86
N VAL A 64 -7.58 -12.95 10.49
CA VAL A 64 -6.45 -12.59 11.36
C VAL A 64 -5.34 -11.89 10.55
N ILE A 65 -5.07 -12.35 9.32
CA ILE A 65 -4.10 -11.69 8.42
C ILE A 65 -4.58 -10.27 8.09
N PHE A 66 -5.84 -10.08 7.73
CA PHE A 66 -6.39 -8.75 7.44
C PHE A 66 -6.37 -7.81 8.67
N CYS A 67 -6.46 -8.34 9.89
CA CYS A 67 -6.33 -7.54 11.11
C CYS A 67 -4.91 -6.95 11.31
N THR A 68 -3.90 -7.41 10.59
CA THR A 68 -2.55 -6.82 10.64
C THR A 68 -2.44 -5.56 9.76
N LEU A 69 -3.31 -5.40 8.76
CA LEU A 69 -3.26 -4.27 7.81
C LEU A 69 -3.45 -2.90 8.48
N PRO A 70 -4.39 -2.70 9.42
CA PRO A 70 -4.55 -1.41 10.09
C PRO A 70 -3.26 -0.93 10.77
N THR A 71 -2.45 -1.84 11.32
CA THR A 71 -1.18 -1.48 11.97
C THR A 71 -0.18 -0.94 10.96
N ALA A 72 -0.06 -1.57 9.79
CA ALA A 72 0.81 -1.11 8.71
C ALA A 72 0.35 0.25 8.16
N VAL A 73 -0.97 0.45 8.01
CA VAL A 73 -1.54 1.73 7.58
C VAL A 73 -1.24 2.85 8.59
N ILE A 74 -1.36 2.59 9.89
CA ILE A 74 -1.03 3.57 10.93
C ILE A 74 0.44 3.96 10.84
N GLY A 75 1.36 3.00 10.69
CA GLY A 75 2.79 3.25 10.55
C GLY A 75 3.11 4.13 9.34
N SER A 76 2.54 3.82 8.18
CA SER A 76 2.74 4.62 6.96
C SER A 76 2.12 6.02 7.05
N CYS A 77 0.92 6.16 7.64
CA CYS A 77 0.32 7.48 7.88
C CYS A 77 1.18 8.33 8.82
N MET A 78 1.72 7.75 9.88
CA MET A 78 2.64 8.46 10.78
C MET A 78 3.90 8.92 10.03
N ALA A 79 4.50 8.06 9.21
CA ALA A 79 5.69 8.42 8.44
C ALA A 79 5.41 9.58 7.46
N LEU A 80 4.28 9.56 6.75
CA LEU A 80 3.86 10.65 5.87
C LEU A 80 3.61 11.96 6.62
N LEU A 81 3.06 11.89 7.83
CA LEU A 81 2.88 13.07 8.68
C LEU A 81 4.20 13.66 9.17
N PHE A 82 5.17 12.82 9.55
CA PHE A 82 6.49 13.27 10.02
C PHE A 82 7.32 13.91 8.90
N THR A 83 7.19 13.43 7.67
CA THR A 83 7.92 13.96 6.52
C THR A 83 7.24 15.17 5.88
N GLY A 84 6.00 15.49 6.28
CA GLY A 84 5.23 16.61 5.73
C GLY A 84 4.73 16.39 4.30
N THR A 85 4.98 15.23 3.71
CA THR A 85 4.43 14.81 2.40
C THR A 85 2.99 14.36 2.60
N GLY A 86 2.07 15.32 2.68
CA GLY A 86 0.65 15.02 2.89
C GLY A 86 0.00 14.29 1.72
N LEU A 87 -1.05 13.50 2.01
CA LEU A 87 -1.91 12.84 1.01
C LEU A 87 -2.60 13.84 0.04
N THR A 88 -2.56 15.12 0.34
CA THR A 88 -3.22 16.21 -0.40
C THR A 88 -2.31 16.91 -1.41
N SER A 89 -1.03 16.54 -1.50
CA SER A 89 -0.08 17.06 -2.49
C SER A 89 -0.22 16.31 -3.82
N GLU A 90 0.40 16.84 -4.87
CA GLU A 90 0.51 16.16 -6.17
C GLU A 90 1.13 14.75 -6.07
N ALA A 91 1.82 14.48 -4.98
CA ALA A 91 2.41 13.20 -4.61
C ALA A 91 1.40 12.15 -4.06
N GLY A 92 0.14 12.53 -3.82
CA GLY A 92 -0.89 11.65 -3.27
C GLY A 92 -1.06 10.32 -4.03
N PRO A 93 -1.11 10.28 -5.37
CA PRO A 93 -1.23 9.05 -6.14
C PRO A 93 -0.07 8.08 -5.91
N MET A 94 1.17 8.60 -5.72
CA MET A 94 2.35 7.78 -5.45
C MET A 94 2.35 7.20 -4.04
N ALA A 95 1.87 7.95 -3.06
CA ALA A 95 1.65 7.43 -1.71
C ALA A 95 0.61 6.30 -1.71
N LEU A 96 -0.48 6.42 -2.49
CA LEU A 96 -1.49 5.36 -2.64
C LEU A 96 -0.90 4.10 -3.25
N LEU A 97 -0.03 4.20 -4.27
CA LEU A 97 0.70 3.05 -4.80
C LEU A 97 1.58 2.40 -3.72
N GLY A 98 2.24 3.21 -2.89
CA GLY A 98 2.99 2.74 -1.72
C GLY A 98 2.12 1.92 -0.76
N PHE A 99 0.89 2.37 -0.48
CA PHE A 99 -0.07 1.61 0.34
C PHE A 99 -0.43 0.26 -0.28
N VAL A 100 -0.67 0.20 -1.58
CA VAL A 100 -0.99 -1.06 -2.26
C VAL A 100 0.15 -2.08 -2.15
N VAL A 101 1.39 -1.62 -2.38
CA VAL A 101 2.59 -2.47 -2.23
C VAL A 101 2.79 -2.89 -0.77
N LEU A 102 2.61 -1.97 0.18
CA LEU A 102 2.70 -2.25 1.62
C LEU A 102 1.71 -3.32 2.06
N ILE A 103 0.45 -3.24 1.62
CA ILE A 103 -0.58 -4.25 1.88
C ILE A 103 -0.10 -5.62 1.41
N GLY A 104 0.44 -5.72 0.19
CA GLY A 104 0.97 -6.98 -0.35
C GLY A 104 2.09 -7.58 0.51
N ILE A 105 3.03 -6.75 0.96
CA ILE A 105 4.15 -7.18 1.80
C ILE A 105 3.64 -7.60 3.20
N ALA A 106 2.75 -6.82 3.81
CA ALA A 106 2.18 -7.10 5.12
C ALA A 106 1.37 -8.40 5.12
N VAL A 107 0.53 -8.63 4.10
CA VAL A 107 -0.21 -9.88 3.92
C VAL A 107 0.74 -11.06 3.77
N ASN A 108 1.79 -10.94 2.96
CA ASN A 108 2.78 -12.00 2.76
C ASN A 108 3.47 -12.39 4.08
N ASN A 109 3.89 -11.41 4.88
CA ASN A 109 4.48 -11.65 6.19
C ASN A 109 3.47 -12.31 7.16
N GLY A 110 2.21 -11.88 7.12
CA GLY A 110 1.11 -12.47 7.89
C GLY A 110 0.86 -13.94 7.52
N ILE A 111 0.85 -14.26 6.24
CA ILE A 111 0.70 -15.64 5.74
C ILE A 111 1.77 -16.57 6.32
N ILE A 112 3.04 -16.16 6.24
CA ILE A 112 4.18 -16.95 6.72
C ILE A 112 4.07 -17.23 8.23
N LEU A 113 3.61 -16.25 9.01
CA LEU A 113 3.43 -16.40 10.46
C LEU A 113 2.25 -17.32 10.79
N ILE A 114 1.08 -17.08 10.18
CA ILE A 114 -0.14 -17.88 10.44
C ILE A 114 0.03 -19.34 9.99
N ASP A 115 0.71 -19.57 8.86
CA ASP A 115 1.04 -20.93 8.41
C ASP A 115 1.88 -21.69 9.46
N ALA A 116 2.92 -21.05 10.00
CA ALA A 116 3.75 -21.65 11.04
C ALA A 116 2.94 -21.96 12.32
N VAL A 117 2.07 -21.05 12.76
CA VAL A 117 1.20 -21.25 13.93
C VAL A 117 0.23 -22.40 13.69
N THR A 118 -0.41 -22.45 12.52
CA THR A 118 -1.37 -23.49 12.15
C THR A 118 -0.71 -24.87 12.09
N SER A 119 0.48 -24.93 11.49
CA SER A 119 1.28 -26.16 11.44
C SER A 119 1.63 -26.69 12.84
N MET A 120 2.06 -25.83 13.75
CA MET A 120 2.34 -26.23 15.15
C MET A 120 1.08 -26.67 15.91
N ARG A 121 -0.07 -26.04 15.63
CA ARG A 121 -1.33 -26.46 16.20
C ARG A 121 -1.77 -27.84 15.71
N LYS A 122 -1.56 -28.14 14.43
CA LYS A 122 -1.82 -29.49 13.88
C LYS A 122 -0.94 -30.56 14.54
N GLN A 123 0.25 -30.17 15.04
CA GLN A 123 1.15 -31.06 15.83
C GLN A 123 0.75 -31.20 17.31
N GLY A 124 -0.37 -30.63 17.74
CA GLY A 124 -0.90 -30.79 19.09
C GLY A 124 -0.40 -29.75 20.11
N PHE A 125 0.32 -28.73 19.72
CA PHE A 125 0.75 -27.66 20.64
C PHE A 125 -0.44 -26.82 21.13
N ARG A 126 -0.42 -26.41 22.41
CA ARG A 126 -1.38 -25.45 22.96
C ARG A 126 -1.24 -24.11 22.24
N ARG A 127 -2.34 -23.35 22.10
CA ARG A 127 -2.40 -22.07 21.37
C ARG A 127 -1.24 -21.13 21.71
N GLU A 128 -1.03 -20.86 23.00
CA GLU A 128 0.01 -19.93 23.47
C GLU A 128 1.42 -20.38 23.08
N ARG A 129 1.72 -21.67 23.27
CA ARG A 129 3.02 -22.23 22.90
C ARG A 129 3.23 -22.26 21.40
N ALA A 130 2.19 -22.56 20.61
CA ALA A 130 2.26 -22.55 19.16
C ALA A 130 2.58 -21.14 18.63
N VAL A 131 1.94 -20.10 19.15
CA VAL A 131 2.18 -18.72 18.74
C VAL A 131 3.59 -18.27 19.12
N LEU A 132 4.02 -18.52 20.36
CA LEU A 132 5.37 -18.14 20.82
C LEU A 132 6.48 -18.87 20.05
N THR A 133 6.31 -20.17 19.80
CA THR A 133 7.32 -20.96 19.10
C THR A 133 7.37 -20.63 17.62
N ALA A 134 6.20 -20.48 16.98
CA ALA A 134 6.09 -20.04 15.58
C ALA A 134 6.68 -18.64 15.41
N GLY A 135 6.36 -17.69 16.29
CA GLY A 135 6.92 -16.35 16.28
C GLY A 135 8.43 -16.39 16.34
N ARG A 136 9.03 -17.07 17.32
CA ARG A 136 10.48 -17.19 17.45
C ARG A 136 11.16 -17.81 16.23
N SER A 137 10.54 -18.81 15.58
CA SER A 137 11.10 -19.46 14.40
C SER A 137 11.01 -18.59 13.14
N ARG A 138 10.02 -17.69 13.05
CA ARG A 138 9.76 -16.85 11.86
C ARG A 138 10.27 -15.41 11.98
N VAL A 139 10.62 -14.93 13.18
CA VAL A 139 11.17 -13.58 13.35
C VAL A 139 12.41 -13.35 12.47
N ARG A 140 13.35 -14.29 12.44
CA ARG A 140 14.57 -14.12 11.63
C ARG A 140 14.28 -14.00 10.13
N PRO A 141 13.54 -14.91 9.47
CA PRO A 141 13.17 -14.76 8.06
C PRO A 141 12.41 -13.46 7.77
N ILE A 142 11.43 -13.09 8.59
CA ILE A 142 10.63 -11.88 8.41
C ILE A 142 11.52 -10.63 8.54
N LEU A 143 12.38 -10.57 9.55
CA LEU A 143 13.30 -9.45 9.70
C LEU A 143 14.29 -9.35 8.54
N MET A 144 14.77 -10.47 7.99
CA MET A 144 15.67 -10.44 6.82
C MET A 144 14.95 -9.86 5.60
N THR A 145 13.73 -10.31 5.30
CA THR A 145 12.97 -9.79 4.15
C THR A 145 12.60 -8.32 4.34
N SER A 146 12.11 -7.94 5.52
CA SER A 146 11.78 -6.54 5.82
C SER A 146 13.01 -5.64 5.75
N SER A 147 14.14 -6.04 6.34
CA SER A 147 15.38 -5.26 6.28
C SER A 147 15.91 -5.11 4.85
N THR A 148 15.83 -6.17 4.04
CA THR A 148 16.26 -6.10 2.63
C THR A 148 15.37 -5.15 1.84
N THR A 149 14.06 -5.19 2.05
CA THR A 149 13.11 -4.28 1.41
C THR A 149 13.34 -2.84 1.86
N LEU A 150 13.52 -2.60 3.16
CA LEU A 150 13.82 -1.28 3.70
C LEU A 150 15.11 -0.70 3.11
N LEU A 151 16.19 -1.47 3.11
CA LEU A 151 17.46 -1.04 2.53
C LEU A 151 17.39 -0.80 1.01
N GLY A 152 16.59 -1.61 0.30
CA GLY A 152 16.40 -1.46 -1.14
C GLY A 152 15.60 -0.21 -1.52
N ILE A 153 14.62 0.16 -0.71
CA ILE A 153 13.74 1.33 -0.96
C ILE A 153 14.32 2.61 -0.32
N PHE A 154 15.15 2.49 0.72
CA PHE A 154 15.72 3.62 1.44
C PHE A 154 16.37 4.69 0.55
N PRO A 155 17.18 4.38 -0.47
CA PRO A 155 17.73 5.41 -1.35
C PRO A 155 16.67 6.24 -2.08
N LEU A 156 15.47 5.70 -2.32
CA LEU A 156 14.35 6.44 -2.91
C LEU A 156 13.73 7.47 -1.95
N THR A 157 13.98 7.35 -0.63
CA THR A 157 13.51 8.35 0.35
C THR A 157 14.43 9.57 0.40
N LEU A 158 15.66 9.47 -0.11
CA LEU A 158 16.72 10.47 0.03
C LEU A 158 16.89 11.34 -1.23
N GLU A 159 15.88 11.63 -1.99
CA GLU A 159 15.88 12.58 -3.12
C GLU A 159 17.26 12.75 -3.81
N PHE A 160 17.95 11.66 -4.15
CA PHE A 160 19.24 11.72 -4.84
C PHE A 160 19.06 12.17 -6.28
N GLY A 161 19.01 13.50 -6.48
CA GLY A 161 19.25 14.15 -7.76
C GLY A 161 18.01 14.46 -8.61
N GLY A 162 17.57 15.66 -8.54
CA GLY A 162 17.04 16.50 -9.62
C GLY A 162 15.58 16.27 -9.99
N ASP A 163 15.16 15.27 -10.67
CA ASP A 163 13.81 15.18 -11.27
C ASP A 163 12.93 14.06 -10.66
N PHE A 164 13.29 13.52 -9.50
CA PHE A 164 12.62 12.38 -8.88
C PHE A 164 11.68 12.72 -7.70
N GLU A 165 11.11 13.93 -7.68
CA GLU A 165 10.17 14.36 -6.61
C GLU A 165 8.94 13.44 -6.42
N ILE A 166 8.67 12.58 -7.38
CA ILE A 166 7.47 11.72 -7.40
C ILE A 166 7.65 10.45 -6.53
N TRP A 167 8.88 9.94 -6.37
CA TRP A 167 9.14 8.65 -5.70
C TRP A 167 9.21 8.69 -4.17
N PRO A 168 9.64 9.77 -3.52
CA PRO A 168 9.76 9.82 -2.05
C PRO A 168 8.47 9.46 -1.31
N PRO A 169 7.27 9.95 -1.68
CA PRO A 169 6.03 9.60 -0.98
C PRO A 169 5.72 8.10 -1.04
N PHE A 170 6.00 7.44 -2.17
CA PHE A 170 5.89 5.99 -2.31
C PHE A 170 6.83 5.28 -1.33
N ALA A 171 8.11 5.66 -1.34
CA ALA A 171 9.13 5.05 -0.50
C ALA A 171 8.86 5.26 0.99
N ILE A 172 8.49 6.47 1.40
CA ILE A 172 8.14 6.83 2.78
C ILE A 172 6.95 6.01 3.28
N THR A 173 5.93 5.84 2.44
CA THR A 173 4.75 5.02 2.77
C THR A 173 5.14 3.58 3.06
N VAL A 174 5.95 2.97 2.20
CA VAL A 174 6.38 1.57 2.36
C VAL A 174 7.31 1.40 3.56
N VAL A 175 8.29 2.29 3.71
CA VAL A 175 9.25 2.27 4.83
C VAL A 175 8.52 2.46 6.17
N GLY A 176 7.62 3.45 6.25
CA GLY A 176 6.86 3.73 7.47
C GLY A 176 5.89 2.63 7.87
N GLY A 177 5.33 1.91 6.91
CA GLY A 177 4.43 0.79 7.20
C GLY A 177 5.12 -0.53 7.54
N LEU A 178 6.41 -0.68 7.16
CA LEU A 178 7.22 -1.86 7.47
C LEU A 178 8.00 -1.73 8.78
N ALA A 179 8.29 -0.51 9.23
CA ALA A 179 9.03 -0.22 10.45
C ALA A 179 8.17 -0.35 11.70
#